data_2df8352e27ae20054b91a3f482588ce7
#
_entry.id   2df8352e27ae20054b91a3f482588ce7
#
_cell.length_a   1.000
_cell.length_b   1.000
_cell.length_c   1.000
_cell.angle_alpha   90.00
_cell.angle_beta   90.00
_cell.angle_gamma   90.00
#
_symmetry.space_group_name_H-M   'P 1'
#
loop_
_entity.id
_entity.type
_entity.pdbx_description
1 polymer ?
#
loop_
_entity_poly.entity_id
_entity_poly.type
_entity_poly.pdbx_seq_one_letter_code
_entity_poly.pdbx_strand_id
1 'polypeptide(L)'
;NEQGQDINVISRQLPVKVGAGSLIFEIALWVVIPLIAVVGWLITGDMQVLLIGGIGGMLPGVIFLFMKVQARSYLQQLEQRIQGCASEIDNYLEQRVQILSNVVGLVNRAVDLDKDVMKSVAALRSGTINDNSRGDVDQQLNTAFNKFSLQVEAYPELKAHNAIADAMQQNNYLQREITAARTVYNSRVTQWNTEIFSWPTKMIVAARQGYTTRIPFAASKEVKEAARSKFF
;
A
#
# COMPACT_ATOMS: atom_id res chain seq x y z
N ASN A 1 23.89 8.10 7.78
CA ASN A 1 23.54 6.92 8.59
C ASN A 1 24.66 5.90 8.45
N GLU A 2 25.49 5.76 9.48
CA GLU A 2 26.72 4.93 9.47
C GLU A 2 26.44 3.42 9.30
N GLN A 3 25.19 3.00 9.32
CA GLN A 3 24.79 1.58 9.21
C GLN A 3 24.19 1.20 7.85
N GLY A 4 24.25 2.06 6.83
CA GLY A 4 23.73 1.71 5.48
C GLY A 4 22.28 1.24 5.49
N GLN A 5 21.46 1.69 6.43
CA GLN A 5 20.04 1.37 6.46
C GLN A 5 19.40 1.92 5.19
N ASP A 6 18.64 1.08 4.50
CA ASP A 6 17.81 1.46 3.37
C ASP A 6 16.80 2.53 3.85
N ILE A 7 17.16 3.79 3.68
CA ILE A 7 16.37 4.96 4.10
C ILE A 7 15.01 4.97 3.36
N ASN A 8 14.91 4.23 2.26
CA ASN A 8 13.78 4.28 1.34
C ASN A 8 12.71 3.21 1.58
N VAL A 9 12.92 2.28 2.52
CA VAL A 9 11.93 1.23 2.79
C VAL A 9 11.23 1.52 4.10
N ILE A 10 9.96 1.92 4.01
CA ILE A 10 9.08 2.03 5.17
C ILE A 10 8.78 0.61 5.65
N SER A 11 9.37 0.22 6.78
CA SER A 11 9.21 -1.11 7.38
C SER A 11 8.10 -1.18 8.43
N ARG A 12 7.56 -0.02 8.85
CA ARG A 12 6.48 0.09 9.84
C ARG A 12 5.57 1.25 9.51
N GLN A 13 4.31 1.16 9.96
CA GLN A 13 3.36 2.26 9.83
C GLN A 13 3.74 3.40 10.79
N LEU A 14 3.88 4.60 10.25
CA LEU A 14 4.16 5.81 11.00
C LEU A 14 2.90 6.69 11.03
N PRO A 15 2.40 7.09 12.22
CA PRO A 15 1.26 7.97 12.31
C PRO A 15 1.62 9.39 11.89
N VAL A 16 0.70 10.05 11.19
CA VAL A 16 0.81 11.47 10.90
C VAL A 16 0.46 12.26 12.16
N LYS A 17 1.36 13.16 12.58
CA LYS A 17 1.15 14.03 13.73
C LYS A 17 1.32 15.48 13.33
N VAL A 18 0.45 16.33 13.86
CA VAL A 18 0.57 17.80 13.73
C VAL A 18 0.68 18.42 15.11
N GLY A 19 1.54 19.41 15.25
CA GLY A 19 1.72 20.14 16.50
C GLY A 19 0.65 21.22 16.71
N ALA A 20 0.70 21.91 17.86
CA ALA A 20 -0.16 23.03 18.20
C ALA A 20 -0.12 24.17 17.16
N GLY A 21 0.96 24.33 16.43
CA GLY A 21 1.10 25.29 15.33
C GLY A 21 0.03 25.14 14.24
N SER A 22 -0.49 23.93 13.99
CA SER A 22 -1.59 23.72 13.04
C SER A 22 -2.90 24.31 13.52
N LEU A 23 -3.19 24.24 14.83
CA LEU A 23 -4.36 24.87 15.42
C LEU A 23 -4.25 26.39 15.38
N ILE A 24 -3.08 26.93 15.72
CA ILE A 24 -2.80 28.36 15.65
C ILE A 24 -2.98 28.85 14.21
N PHE A 25 -2.46 28.14 13.24
CA PHE A 25 -2.62 28.44 11.82
C PHE A 25 -4.12 28.47 11.40
N GLU A 26 -4.90 27.47 11.79
CA GLU A 26 -6.33 27.43 11.48
C GLU A 26 -7.09 28.59 12.15
N ILE A 27 -6.82 28.88 13.40
CA ILE A 27 -7.43 29.99 14.13
C ILE A 27 -7.03 31.33 13.48
N ALA A 28 -5.77 31.49 13.11
CA ALA A 28 -5.29 32.70 12.47
C ALA A 28 -6.03 33.01 11.16
N LEU A 29 -6.37 31.99 10.35
CA LEU A 29 -7.14 32.18 9.12
C LEU A 29 -8.56 32.74 9.36
N TRP A 30 -9.13 32.53 10.54
CA TRP A 30 -10.47 33.02 10.89
C TRP A 30 -10.44 34.36 11.62
N VAL A 31 -9.37 34.69 12.32
CA VAL A 31 -9.37 35.77 13.32
C VAL A 31 -8.51 36.96 12.89
N VAL A 32 -7.36 36.72 12.22
CA VAL A 32 -6.38 37.79 11.97
C VAL A 32 -6.94 38.94 11.13
N ILE A 33 -7.61 38.63 10.02
CA ILE A 33 -8.13 39.67 9.12
C ILE A 33 -9.34 40.40 9.74
N PRO A 34 -10.34 39.70 10.33
CA PRO A 34 -11.43 40.39 11.08
C PRO A 34 -10.90 41.27 12.22
N LEU A 35 -9.87 40.82 12.93
CA LEU A 35 -9.25 41.58 14.01
C LEU A 35 -8.58 42.86 13.51
N ILE A 36 -7.89 42.79 12.38
CA ILE A 36 -7.32 43.97 11.70
C ILE A 36 -8.44 44.95 11.29
N ALA A 37 -9.59 44.45 10.81
CA ALA A 37 -10.73 45.25 10.44
C ALA A 37 -11.35 45.99 11.66
N VAL A 38 -11.41 45.30 12.82
CA VAL A 38 -11.88 45.96 14.08
C VAL A 38 -10.92 47.08 14.49
N VAL A 39 -9.59 46.85 14.43
CA VAL A 39 -8.61 47.88 14.74
C VAL A 39 -8.71 49.04 13.75
N GLY A 40 -8.85 48.77 12.46
CA GLY A 40 -9.06 49.78 11.44
C GLY A 40 -10.30 50.64 11.70
N TRP A 41 -11.41 50.02 12.09
CA TRP A 41 -12.67 50.73 12.49
C TRP A 41 -12.44 51.63 13.72
N LEU A 42 -11.74 51.16 14.74
CA LEU A 42 -11.44 51.97 15.92
C LEU A 42 -10.60 53.24 15.61
N ILE A 43 -9.77 53.15 14.56
CA ILE A 43 -8.89 54.26 14.14
C ILE A 43 -9.68 55.23 13.23
N THR A 44 -10.46 54.72 12.26
CA THR A 44 -11.12 55.52 11.24
C THR A 44 -12.56 55.97 11.62
N GLY A 45 -13.21 55.23 12.51
CA GLY A 45 -14.63 55.41 12.83
C GLY A 45 -15.58 54.96 11.71
N ASP A 46 -15.04 54.39 10.61
CA ASP A 46 -15.82 54.00 9.43
C ASP A 46 -16.40 52.61 9.57
N MET A 47 -17.72 52.49 9.62
CA MET A 47 -18.44 51.23 9.74
C MET A 47 -18.25 50.35 8.52
N GLN A 48 -17.96 50.89 7.34
CA GLN A 48 -17.67 50.11 6.11
C GLN A 48 -16.40 49.29 6.26
N VAL A 49 -15.38 49.79 6.92
CA VAL A 49 -14.13 49.05 7.21
C VAL A 49 -14.43 47.83 8.06
N LEU A 50 -15.28 47.96 9.06
CA LEU A 50 -15.67 46.84 9.92
C LEU A 50 -16.51 45.80 9.16
N LEU A 51 -17.51 46.22 8.37
CA LEU A 51 -18.37 45.29 7.64
C LEU A 51 -17.63 44.56 6.53
N ILE A 52 -16.90 45.29 5.67
CA ILE A 52 -16.18 44.68 4.57
C ILE A 52 -15.00 43.83 5.06
N GLY A 53 -14.20 44.37 5.96
CA GLY A 53 -13.04 43.69 6.52
C GLY A 53 -13.43 42.53 7.47
N GLY A 54 -14.51 42.66 8.24
CA GLY A 54 -15.00 41.61 9.13
C GLY A 54 -15.58 40.43 8.37
N ILE A 55 -16.52 40.66 7.45
CA ILE A 55 -17.14 39.59 6.66
C ILE A 55 -16.16 39.03 5.63
N GLY A 56 -15.47 39.91 4.87
CA GLY A 56 -14.48 39.50 3.87
C GLY A 56 -13.27 38.79 4.49
N GLY A 57 -12.92 39.19 5.70
CA GLY A 57 -11.83 38.59 6.46
C GLY A 57 -12.05 37.13 6.89
N MET A 58 -13.28 36.64 6.88
CA MET A 58 -13.62 35.25 7.15
C MET A 58 -13.40 34.33 5.91
N LEU A 59 -13.31 34.91 4.71
CA LEU A 59 -13.17 34.16 3.47
C LEU A 59 -11.99 33.17 3.47
N PRO A 60 -10.78 33.49 3.93
CA PRO A 60 -9.67 32.55 4.00
C PRO A 60 -9.99 31.31 4.85
N GLY A 61 -10.68 31.49 5.97
CA GLY A 61 -11.13 30.39 6.81
C GLY A 61 -12.12 29.48 6.11
N VAL A 62 -13.09 30.06 5.40
CA VAL A 62 -14.09 29.32 4.61
C VAL A 62 -13.42 28.56 3.48
N ILE A 63 -12.53 29.20 2.71
CA ILE A 63 -11.77 28.56 1.63
C ILE A 63 -10.94 27.37 2.18
N PHE A 64 -10.26 27.58 3.31
CA PHE A 64 -9.48 26.52 3.94
C PHE A 64 -10.35 25.35 4.40
N LEU A 65 -11.57 25.62 4.87
CA LEU A 65 -12.53 24.57 5.22
C LEU A 65 -12.92 23.72 3.99
N PHE A 66 -13.23 24.37 2.86
CA PHE A 66 -13.48 23.65 1.60
C PHE A 66 -12.27 22.82 1.15
N MET A 67 -11.07 23.38 1.24
CA MET A 67 -9.84 22.65 0.93
C MET A 67 -9.67 21.39 1.82
N LYS A 68 -10.05 21.47 3.10
CA LYS A 68 -10.02 20.29 4.00
C LYS A 68 -11.03 19.23 3.58
N VAL A 69 -12.24 19.61 3.18
CA VAL A 69 -13.23 18.67 2.67
C VAL A 69 -12.74 17.97 1.40
N GLN A 70 -12.18 18.72 0.45
CA GLN A 70 -11.59 18.16 -0.76
C GLN A 70 -10.40 17.25 -0.45
N ALA A 71 -9.50 17.66 0.45
CA ALA A 71 -8.36 16.84 0.86
C ALA A 71 -8.80 15.52 1.50
N ARG A 72 -9.86 15.55 2.33
CA ARG A 72 -10.44 14.35 2.92
C ARG A 72 -10.97 13.40 1.85
N SER A 73 -11.78 13.90 0.93
CA SER A 73 -12.32 13.10 -0.18
C SER A 73 -11.22 12.51 -1.05
N TYR A 74 -10.20 13.30 -1.39
CA TYR A 74 -9.04 12.85 -2.15
C TYR A 74 -8.28 11.71 -1.46
N LEU A 75 -7.97 11.87 -0.15
CA LEU A 75 -7.27 10.84 0.62
C LEU A 75 -8.09 9.54 0.73
N GLN A 76 -9.41 9.66 0.94
CA GLN A 76 -10.29 8.50 0.94
C GLN A 76 -10.32 7.77 -0.42
N GLN A 77 -10.37 8.51 -1.53
CA GLN A 77 -10.29 7.92 -2.86
C GLN A 77 -8.94 7.21 -3.10
N LEU A 78 -7.85 7.82 -2.65
CA LEU A 78 -6.53 7.22 -2.78
C LEU A 78 -6.41 5.94 -1.95
N GLU A 79 -6.98 5.91 -0.75
CA GLU A 79 -7.07 4.73 0.10
C GLU A 79 -7.85 3.60 -0.59
N GLN A 80 -9.02 3.90 -1.16
CA GLN A 80 -9.82 2.94 -1.93
C GLN A 80 -9.05 2.36 -3.13
N ARG A 81 -8.29 3.19 -3.84
CA ARG A 81 -7.45 2.73 -4.95
C ARG A 81 -6.33 1.78 -4.49
N ILE A 82 -5.71 2.05 -3.34
CA ILE A 82 -4.70 1.15 -2.75
C ILE A 82 -5.35 -0.18 -2.39
N GLN A 83 -6.52 -0.17 -1.76
CA GLN A 83 -7.25 -1.38 -1.40
C GLN A 83 -7.64 -2.19 -2.65
N GLY A 84 -8.07 -1.53 -3.73
CA GLY A 84 -8.35 -2.19 -5.00
C GLY A 84 -7.14 -2.92 -5.58
N CYS A 85 -5.98 -2.23 -5.63
CA CYS A 85 -4.73 -2.86 -6.09
C CYS A 85 -4.28 -4.02 -5.18
N ALA A 86 -4.48 -3.89 -3.86
CA ALA A 86 -4.18 -4.95 -2.91
C ALA A 86 -5.06 -6.19 -3.16
N SER A 87 -6.36 -6.00 -3.31
CA SER A 87 -7.32 -7.09 -3.58
C SER A 87 -7.04 -7.79 -4.91
N GLU A 88 -6.57 -7.07 -5.92
CA GLU A 88 -6.16 -7.66 -7.21
C GLU A 88 -4.95 -8.60 -7.03
N ILE A 89 -3.94 -8.19 -6.28
CA ILE A 89 -2.79 -9.03 -5.96
C ILE A 89 -3.23 -10.27 -5.17
N ASP A 90 -4.08 -10.09 -4.16
CA ASP A 90 -4.59 -11.19 -3.33
C ASP A 90 -5.34 -12.22 -4.17
N ASN A 91 -6.18 -11.76 -5.11
CA ASN A 91 -6.89 -12.63 -6.04
C ASN A 91 -5.92 -13.46 -6.93
N TYR A 92 -4.86 -12.84 -7.45
CA TYR A 92 -3.85 -13.59 -8.23
C TYR A 92 -3.07 -14.60 -7.37
N LEU A 93 -2.75 -14.25 -6.13
CA LEU A 93 -2.10 -15.17 -5.20
C LEU A 93 -3.01 -16.37 -4.86
N GLU A 94 -4.29 -16.13 -4.59
CA GLU A 94 -5.28 -17.19 -4.34
C GLU A 94 -5.43 -18.12 -5.55
N GLN A 95 -5.51 -17.57 -6.76
CA GLN A 95 -5.54 -18.38 -7.98
C GLN A 95 -4.31 -19.27 -8.11
N ARG A 96 -3.12 -18.75 -7.81
CA ARG A 96 -1.88 -19.54 -7.83
C ARG A 96 -1.90 -20.67 -6.79
N VAL A 97 -2.39 -20.40 -5.56
CA VAL A 97 -2.57 -21.44 -4.52
C VAL A 97 -3.49 -22.54 -5.03
N GLN A 98 -4.59 -22.17 -5.70
CA GLN A 98 -5.55 -23.14 -6.22
C GLN A 98 -4.97 -23.98 -7.36
N ILE A 99 -4.24 -23.37 -8.30
CA ILE A 99 -3.55 -24.08 -9.38
C ILE A 99 -2.56 -25.10 -8.80
N LEU A 100 -1.70 -24.67 -7.86
CA LEU A 100 -0.74 -25.55 -7.21
C LEU A 100 -1.42 -26.73 -6.50
N SER A 101 -2.50 -26.44 -5.75
CA SER A 101 -3.27 -27.45 -5.03
C SER A 101 -3.86 -28.50 -5.99
N ASN A 102 -4.39 -28.06 -7.14
CA ASN A 102 -5.00 -28.94 -8.13
C ASN A 102 -3.96 -29.86 -8.77
N VAL A 103 -2.82 -29.31 -9.22
CA VAL A 103 -1.77 -30.13 -9.86
C VAL A 103 -1.05 -31.06 -8.90
N VAL A 104 -0.83 -30.62 -7.66
CA VAL A 104 -0.29 -31.48 -6.59
C VAL A 104 -1.26 -32.63 -6.29
N GLY A 105 -2.57 -32.36 -6.21
CA GLY A 105 -3.59 -33.39 -6.05
C GLY A 105 -3.68 -34.38 -7.21
N LEU A 106 -3.43 -33.91 -8.44
CA LEU A 106 -3.38 -34.76 -9.63
C LEU A 106 -2.16 -35.67 -9.63
N VAL A 107 -0.97 -35.10 -9.38
CA VAL A 107 0.32 -35.82 -9.40
C VAL A 107 0.43 -36.79 -8.23
N ASN A 108 -0.06 -36.45 -7.05
CA ASN A 108 -0.04 -37.32 -5.87
C ASN A 108 -0.85 -38.63 -6.05
N ARG A 109 -1.75 -38.68 -7.05
CA ARG A 109 -2.47 -39.93 -7.39
C ARG A 109 -1.66 -40.85 -8.28
N ALA A 110 -0.67 -40.30 -8.99
CA ALA A 110 0.16 -41.03 -9.95
C ALA A 110 1.54 -41.40 -9.40
N VAL A 111 2.09 -40.55 -8.54
CA VAL A 111 3.44 -40.69 -7.98
C VAL A 111 3.41 -40.25 -6.52
N ASP A 112 4.27 -40.87 -5.69
CA ASP A 112 4.44 -40.51 -4.27
C ASP A 112 5.23 -39.17 -4.21
N LEU A 113 4.47 -38.07 -4.02
CA LEU A 113 5.04 -36.73 -3.94
C LEU A 113 5.78 -36.51 -2.62
N ASP A 114 6.84 -35.70 -2.68
CA ASP A 114 7.59 -35.29 -1.49
C ASP A 114 6.66 -34.64 -0.45
N LYS A 115 6.77 -35.14 0.79
CA LYS A 115 6.00 -34.66 1.93
C LYS A 115 6.15 -33.16 2.19
N ASP A 116 7.29 -32.57 1.81
CA ASP A 116 7.53 -31.13 1.99
C ASP A 116 6.72 -30.28 1.01
N VAL A 117 6.50 -30.76 -0.22
CA VAL A 117 5.60 -30.10 -1.18
C VAL A 117 4.16 -30.15 -0.65
N MET A 118 3.71 -31.31 -0.17
CA MET A 118 2.38 -31.50 0.39
C MET A 118 2.14 -30.57 1.61
N LYS A 119 3.10 -30.49 2.53
CA LYS A 119 3.03 -29.59 3.69
C LYS A 119 2.98 -28.11 3.27
N SER A 120 3.80 -27.72 2.30
CA SER A 120 3.81 -26.34 1.79
C SER A 120 2.47 -25.95 1.18
N VAL A 121 1.85 -26.82 0.40
CA VAL A 121 0.51 -26.60 -0.17
C VAL A 121 -0.56 -26.54 0.91
N ALA A 122 -0.51 -27.41 1.91
CA ALA A 122 -1.44 -27.39 3.02
C ALA A 122 -1.34 -26.09 3.83
N ALA A 123 -0.12 -25.62 4.10
CA ALA A 123 0.11 -24.35 4.79
C ALA A 123 -0.42 -23.14 3.99
N LEU A 124 -0.19 -23.12 2.67
CA LEU A 124 -0.69 -22.05 1.80
C LEU A 124 -2.23 -22.02 1.72
N ARG A 125 -2.90 -23.18 1.76
CA ARG A 125 -4.37 -23.27 1.75
C ARG A 125 -5.01 -22.81 3.06
N SER A 126 -4.34 -22.98 4.18
CA SER A 126 -4.83 -22.56 5.50
C SER A 126 -4.44 -21.13 5.86
N GLY A 127 -3.49 -20.52 5.12
CA GLY A 127 -3.01 -19.17 5.37
C GLY A 127 -4.00 -18.10 4.94
N THR A 128 -4.03 -16.99 5.71
CA THR A 128 -4.79 -15.78 5.34
C THR A 128 -3.85 -14.80 4.65
N ILE A 129 -4.24 -14.33 3.48
CA ILE A 129 -3.51 -13.31 2.75
C ILE A 129 -3.91 -11.93 3.29
N ASN A 130 -2.93 -11.16 3.76
CA ASN A 130 -3.13 -9.81 4.25
C ASN A 130 -1.90 -8.93 3.92
N ASP A 131 -1.96 -7.64 4.23
CA ASP A 131 -0.89 -6.68 3.91
C ASP A 131 0.49 -7.08 4.43
N ASN A 132 0.57 -7.77 5.56
CA ASN A 132 1.82 -8.19 6.18
C ASN A 132 2.34 -9.53 5.65
N SER A 133 1.44 -10.43 5.23
CA SER A 133 1.78 -11.80 4.79
C SER A 133 1.90 -11.96 3.28
N ARG A 134 1.41 -10.99 2.49
CA ARG A 134 1.35 -11.05 1.01
C ARG A 134 2.70 -11.36 0.37
N GLY A 135 3.78 -10.73 0.86
CA GLY A 135 5.15 -10.97 0.37
C GLY A 135 5.65 -12.38 0.67
N ASP A 136 5.36 -12.87 1.87
CA ASP A 136 5.77 -14.20 2.32
C ASP A 136 4.99 -15.30 1.58
N VAL A 137 3.69 -15.08 1.34
CA VAL A 137 2.85 -16.00 0.54
C VAL A 137 3.37 -16.11 -0.89
N ASP A 138 3.69 -14.99 -1.55
CA ASP A 138 4.26 -14.99 -2.90
C ASP A 138 5.59 -15.78 -2.95
N GLN A 139 6.46 -15.60 -1.97
CA GLN A 139 7.72 -16.32 -1.88
C GLN A 139 7.52 -17.83 -1.63
N GLN A 140 6.60 -18.19 -0.72
CA GLN A 140 6.29 -19.60 -0.45
C GLN A 140 5.70 -20.28 -1.68
N LEU A 141 4.83 -19.58 -2.44
CA LEU A 141 4.29 -20.07 -3.70
C LEU A 141 5.40 -20.31 -4.74
N ASN A 142 6.33 -19.36 -4.90
CA ASN A 142 7.45 -19.52 -5.82
C ASN A 142 8.32 -20.70 -5.45
N THR A 143 8.61 -20.89 -4.15
CA THR A 143 9.38 -22.02 -3.65
C THR A 143 8.65 -23.35 -3.88
N ALA A 144 7.35 -23.40 -3.62
CA ALA A 144 6.54 -24.60 -3.78
C ALA A 144 6.41 -24.99 -5.27
N PHE A 145 6.17 -24.03 -6.17
CA PHE A 145 6.14 -24.28 -7.61
C PHE A 145 7.49 -24.73 -8.16
N ASN A 146 8.60 -24.17 -7.69
CA ASN A 146 9.95 -24.60 -8.10
C ASN A 146 10.22 -26.06 -7.67
N LYS A 147 9.91 -26.42 -6.42
CA LYS A 147 10.03 -27.82 -5.95
C LYS A 147 9.15 -28.76 -6.73
N PHE A 148 7.91 -28.36 -7.01
CA PHE A 148 6.98 -29.15 -7.83
C PHE A 148 7.50 -29.33 -9.26
N SER A 149 8.03 -28.29 -9.89
CA SER A 149 8.62 -28.36 -11.23
C SER A 149 9.80 -29.35 -11.30
N LEU A 150 10.70 -29.30 -10.32
CA LEU A 150 11.83 -30.23 -10.23
C LEU A 150 11.38 -31.69 -10.12
N GLN A 151 10.31 -31.95 -9.37
CA GLN A 151 9.74 -33.30 -9.27
C GLN A 151 9.10 -33.77 -10.58
N VAL A 152 8.34 -32.89 -11.24
CA VAL A 152 7.74 -33.20 -12.55
C VAL A 152 8.81 -33.50 -13.61
N GLU A 153 9.96 -32.78 -13.54
CA GLU A 153 11.08 -33.02 -14.45
C GLU A 153 11.72 -34.41 -14.26
N ALA A 154 11.67 -34.96 -13.05
CA ALA A 154 12.17 -36.30 -12.75
C ALA A 154 11.28 -37.44 -13.34
N TYR A 155 10.04 -37.14 -13.74
CA TYR A 155 9.08 -38.11 -14.26
C TYR A 155 8.58 -37.68 -15.65
N PRO A 156 9.18 -38.22 -16.75
CA PRO A 156 8.85 -37.80 -18.12
C PRO A 156 7.38 -37.98 -18.50
N GLU A 157 6.71 -38.99 -17.94
CA GLU A 157 5.30 -39.26 -18.15
C GLU A 157 4.41 -38.13 -17.58
N LEU A 158 4.79 -37.53 -16.47
CA LEU A 158 4.09 -36.37 -15.86
C LEU A 158 4.31 -35.10 -16.67
N LYS A 159 5.52 -34.93 -17.22
CA LYS A 159 5.86 -33.78 -18.07
C LYS A 159 5.05 -33.76 -19.35
N ALA A 160 4.69 -34.93 -19.89
CA ALA A 160 3.85 -35.07 -21.08
C ALA A 160 2.36 -34.81 -20.81
N HIS A 161 1.95 -34.64 -19.55
CA HIS A 161 0.54 -34.46 -19.17
C HIS A 161 0.12 -33.01 -19.42
N ASN A 162 -0.79 -32.78 -20.36
CA ASN A 162 -1.26 -31.44 -20.76
C ASN A 162 -1.72 -30.58 -19.57
N ALA A 163 -2.44 -31.16 -18.61
CA ALA A 163 -2.95 -30.43 -17.46
C ALA A 163 -1.83 -29.85 -16.57
N ILE A 164 -0.68 -30.49 -16.51
CA ILE A 164 0.49 -30.00 -15.75
C ILE A 164 1.17 -28.87 -16.52
N ALA A 165 1.34 -29.05 -17.85
CA ALA A 165 1.90 -28.02 -18.72
C ALA A 165 1.05 -26.74 -18.69
N ASP A 166 -0.28 -26.88 -18.81
CA ASP A 166 -1.25 -25.76 -18.74
C ASP A 166 -1.17 -25.05 -17.39
N ALA A 167 -1.12 -25.79 -16.29
CA ALA A 167 -1.03 -25.21 -14.95
C ALA A 167 0.27 -24.42 -14.74
N MET A 168 1.40 -24.94 -15.25
CA MET A 168 2.68 -24.22 -15.18
C MET A 168 2.67 -22.94 -16.03
N GLN A 169 2.02 -22.98 -17.20
CA GLN A 169 1.84 -21.82 -18.04
C GLN A 169 0.96 -20.76 -17.35
N GLN A 170 -0.17 -21.17 -16.76
CA GLN A 170 -1.04 -20.28 -16.00
C GLN A 170 -0.33 -19.67 -14.79
N ASN A 171 0.44 -20.47 -14.05
CA ASN A 171 1.25 -19.95 -12.95
C ASN A 171 2.23 -18.86 -13.42
N ASN A 172 2.94 -19.10 -14.53
CA ASN A 172 3.88 -18.12 -15.09
C ASN A 172 3.17 -16.84 -15.58
N TYR A 173 1.96 -16.96 -16.10
CA TYR A 173 1.14 -15.82 -16.44
C TYR A 173 0.75 -15.02 -15.20
N LEU A 174 0.17 -15.65 -14.17
CA LEU A 174 -0.23 -14.99 -12.94
C LEU A 174 0.96 -14.35 -12.20
N GLN A 175 2.13 -14.95 -12.25
CA GLN A 175 3.35 -14.37 -11.66
C GLN A 175 3.74 -13.05 -12.33
N ARG A 176 3.56 -12.95 -13.65
CA ARG A 176 3.77 -11.68 -14.38
C ARG A 176 2.71 -10.64 -14.01
N GLU A 177 1.45 -11.05 -13.89
CA GLU A 177 0.38 -10.16 -13.46
C GLU A 177 0.61 -9.63 -12.03
N ILE A 178 1.02 -10.48 -11.09
CA ILE A 178 1.40 -10.07 -9.73
C ILE A 178 2.54 -9.04 -9.78
N THR A 179 3.54 -9.25 -10.62
CA THR A 179 4.67 -8.32 -10.75
C THR A 179 4.21 -6.94 -11.26
N ALA A 180 3.31 -6.92 -12.25
CA ALA A 180 2.73 -5.70 -12.78
C ALA A 180 1.84 -5.00 -11.73
N ALA A 181 0.93 -5.73 -11.09
CA ALA A 181 0.04 -5.22 -10.05
C ALA A 181 0.81 -4.67 -8.83
N ARG A 182 1.91 -5.31 -8.45
CA ARG A 182 2.83 -4.87 -7.39
C ARG A 182 3.46 -3.51 -7.71
N THR A 183 3.83 -3.26 -8.95
CA THR A 183 4.38 -1.96 -9.37
C THR A 183 3.34 -0.87 -9.21
N VAL A 184 2.09 -1.12 -9.63
CA VAL A 184 0.98 -0.18 -9.47
C VAL A 184 0.67 0.06 -8.00
N TYR A 185 0.57 -1.01 -7.19
CA TYR A 185 0.34 -0.92 -5.75
C TYR A 185 1.42 -0.05 -5.07
N ASN A 186 2.69 -0.32 -5.33
CA ASN A 186 3.80 0.43 -4.74
C ASN A 186 3.79 1.91 -5.15
N SER A 187 3.43 2.21 -6.40
CA SER A 187 3.25 3.58 -6.87
C SER A 187 2.14 4.30 -6.07
N ARG A 188 1.01 3.64 -5.83
CA ARG A 188 -0.10 4.20 -5.03
C ARG A 188 0.27 4.38 -3.57
N VAL A 189 1.00 3.42 -2.99
CA VAL A 189 1.52 3.53 -1.61
C VAL A 189 2.50 4.69 -1.48
N THR A 190 3.39 4.87 -2.45
CA THR A 190 4.31 6.02 -2.48
C THR A 190 3.54 7.33 -2.56
N GLN A 191 2.54 7.41 -3.44
CA GLN A 191 1.66 8.57 -3.55
C GLN A 191 0.95 8.86 -2.21
N TRP A 192 0.36 7.84 -1.57
CA TRP A 192 -0.27 7.96 -0.26
C TRP A 192 0.70 8.50 0.79
N ASN A 193 1.86 7.89 0.93
CA ASN A 193 2.86 8.27 1.92
C ASN A 193 3.39 9.69 1.72
N THR A 194 3.40 10.19 0.49
CA THR A 194 3.75 11.59 0.19
C THR A 194 2.60 12.54 0.53
N GLU A 195 1.38 12.17 0.14
CA GLU A 195 0.22 13.04 0.27
C GLU A 195 -0.22 13.27 1.71
N ILE A 196 -0.15 12.25 2.58
CA ILE A 196 -0.51 12.40 3.99
C ILE A 196 0.41 13.35 4.77
N PHE A 197 1.60 13.65 4.26
CA PHE A 197 2.54 14.63 4.84
C PHE A 197 2.53 15.98 4.10
N SER A 198 1.69 16.17 3.09
CA SER A 198 1.59 17.44 2.36
C SER A 198 0.92 18.51 3.22
N TRP A 199 1.72 19.46 3.67
CA TRP A 199 1.29 20.63 4.44
C TRP A 199 0.61 21.68 3.53
N PRO A 200 -0.38 22.46 4.00
CA PRO A 200 -0.99 22.36 5.34
C PRO A 200 -2.21 21.43 5.39
N THR A 201 -3.01 21.39 4.33
CA THR A 201 -4.37 20.86 4.35
C THR A 201 -4.41 19.35 4.52
N LYS A 202 -3.68 18.61 3.67
CA LYS A 202 -3.70 17.14 3.67
C LYS A 202 -3.10 16.57 4.95
N MET A 203 -1.99 17.14 5.43
CA MET A 203 -1.34 16.72 6.67
C MET A 203 -2.24 16.93 7.89
N ILE A 204 -2.94 18.07 7.98
CA ILE A 204 -3.89 18.36 9.05
C ILE A 204 -5.06 17.36 9.02
N VAL A 205 -5.61 17.11 7.84
CA VAL A 205 -6.70 16.13 7.66
C VAL A 205 -6.21 14.71 8.03
N ALA A 206 -5.04 14.31 7.53
CA ALA A 206 -4.48 12.99 7.81
C ALA A 206 -4.25 12.75 9.30
N ALA A 207 -3.69 13.74 10.02
CA ALA A 207 -3.48 13.64 11.46
C ALA A 207 -4.79 13.53 12.25
N ARG A 208 -5.84 14.29 11.85
CA ARG A 208 -7.14 14.23 12.51
C ARG A 208 -7.91 12.95 12.25
N GLN A 209 -7.69 12.32 11.08
CA GLN A 209 -8.27 11.02 10.72
C GLN A 209 -7.46 9.84 11.26
N GLY A 210 -6.31 10.09 11.90
CA GLY A 210 -5.43 9.03 12.40
C GLY A 210 -4.76 8.22 11.29
N TYR A 211 -4.56 8.80 10.10
CA TYR A 211 -3.91 8.11 8.99
C TYR A 211 -2.44 7.83 9.29
N THR A 212 -1.99 6.69 8.77
CA THR A 212 -0.62 6.20 8.90
C THR A 212 0.01 5.97 7.54
N THR A 213 1.33 5.93 7.48
CA THR A 213 2.02 5.45 6.28
C THR A 213 1.65 4.00 5.99
N ARG A 214 1.66 3.62 4.71
CA ARG A 214 1.48 2.24 4.25
C ARG A 214 2.82 1.63 3.87
N ILE A 215 2.93 0.32 4.07
CA ILE A 215 4.15 -0.44 3.77
C ILE A 215 4.09 -0.87 2.30
N PRO A 216 5.12 -0.56 1.48
CA PRO A 216 5.18 -1.06 0.12
C PRO A 216 5.31 -2.59 0.09
N PHE A 217 4.79 -3.20 -0.96
CA PHE A 217 5.03 -4.61 -1.26
C PHE A 217 6.50 -4.79 -1.67
N ALA A 218 7.33 -5.17 -0.72
CA ALA A 218 8.78 -5.35 -0.93
C ALA A 218 9.10 -6.83 -1.13
N ALA A 219 10.19 -7.12 -1.85
CA ALA A 219 10.79 -8.46 -1.84
C ALA A 219 11.18 -8.82 -0.40
N SER A 220 11.04 -10.10 -0.03
CA SER A 220 11.41 -10.56 1.30
C SER A 220 12.88 -10.24 1.63
N LYS A 221 13.20 -10.20 2.93
CA LYS A 221 14.58 -9.93 3.37
C LYS A 221 15.58 -10.93 2.78
N GLU A 222 15.18 -12.20 2.69
CA GLU A 222 16.00 -13.28 2.14
C GLU A 222 16.36 -13.09 0.67
N VAL A 223 15.39 -12.64 -0.16
CA VAL A 223 15.64 -12.33 -1.58
C VAL A 223 16.59 -11.13 -1.71
N LYS A 224 16.46 -10.12 -0.86
CA LYS A 224 17.38 -8.97 -0.84
C LYS A 224 18.78 -9.36 -0.41
N GLU A 225 18.91 -10.22 0.60
CA GLU A 225 20.19 -10.74 1.08
C GLU A 225 20.84 -11.66 0.04
N ALA A 226 20.07 -12.55 -0.59
CA ALA A 226 20.56 -13.40 -1.66
C ALA A 226 21.03 -12.61 -2.90
N ALA A 227 20.34 -11.52 -3.24
CA ALA A 227 20.78 -10.62 -4.31
C ALA A 227 22.08 -9.87 -3.96
N ARG A 228 22.26 -9.52 -2.68
CA ARG A 228 23.50 -8.88 -2.19
C ARG A 228 24.68 -9.85 -2.13
N SER A 229 24.44 -11.11 -1.76
CA SER A 229 25.52 -12.12 -1.62
C SER A 229 26.09 -12.63 -2.95
N LYS A 230 25.41 -12.39 -4.09
CA LYS A 230 25.86 -12.85 -5.43
C LYS A 230 26.75 -11.86 -6.19
N PHE A 231 27.06 -10.71 -5.60
CA PHE A 231 27.88 -9.68 -6.24
C PHE A 231 29.32 -9.59 -5.71
N PHE A 232 29.77 -10.59 -4.91
CA PHE A 232 31.17 -10.70 -4.45
C PHE A 232 31.63 -12.14 -4.51
#